data_6b678f25a828d936297d70d7c9ae6192
#
_entry.id   6b678f25a828d936297d70d7c9ae6192
#
_cell.length_a   1.000
_cell.length_b   1.000
_cell.length_c   1.000
_cell.angle_alpha   90.00
_cell.angle_beta   90.00
_cell.angle_gamma   90.00
#
_symmetry.space_group_name_H-M   'P 1'
#
loop_
_entity.id
_entity.type
_entity.pdbx_description
1 polymer ?
#
loop_
_entity_poly.entity_id
_entity_poly.type
_entity_poly.pdbx_seq_one_letter_code
_entity_poly.pdbx_strand_id
1 'polypeptide(L)'
;MKSIAKSLVLSAAALAVATAAQAQERVVNVYNWSDYIDESILSDFTKETGIKVVYDVFDSNEILETKLLAGGTGYDLVVPSATFLARQIQAGVFQPLDKSKLSNSKNLWKEVEQRTDVYDPGQKYSINYMWGTTGIGYNVKAAEERIGGPVDSWAAVFDPDTLAKFADCGVHFLDAPQEIVPAALNYLGRPADSKEADDIKAAEELLEKLRPSIQKFNSSEYINGLANGDICLAVGWSGDVFQARDRAAEADAGVEVGYAIPKEGALLWFDQMAIPSDAKNVEEAHEFLNYIMRPDVIAKASNYVYYANGNSASMPLLEKDITEDPAIYPDEATLSNLYVTTPWAARPQRLLTRSWTKVKTGQ
;
A
#
# COMPACT_ATOMS: atom_id res chain seq x y z
N MET A 1 -88.36 -37.09 24.31
CA MET A 1 -88.43 -36.16 23.19
C MET A 1 -86.96 -35.76 22.86
N LYS A 2 -86.59 -35.84 21.61
CA LYS A 2 -85.25 -36.09 21.08
C LYS A 2 -84.28 -34.89 21.23
N SER A 3 -83.17 -35.15 21.93
CA SER A 3 -82.01 -34.27 21.97
C SER A 3 -81.09 -34.57 20.79
N ILE A 4 -80.79 -33.54 20.04
CA ILE A 4 -79.82 -33.63 18.93
C ILE A 4 -78.49 -32.96 19.44
N ALA A 5 -77.51 -33.80 19.68
CA ALA A 5 -76.14 -33.33 19.94
C ALA A 5 -75.41 -32.96 18.64
N LYS A 6 -75.04 -31.73 18.49
CA LYS A 6 -74.17 -31.31 17.40
C LYS A 6 -72.74 -31.38 17.85
N SER A 7 -71.95 -32.29 17.28
CA SER A 7 -70.54 -32.39 17.43
C SER A 7 -69.85 -31.29 16.59
N LEU A 8 -69.15 -30.37 17.23
CA LEU A 8 -68.22 -29.43 16.60
C LEU A 8 -66.84 -30.11 16.47
N VAL A 9 -66.47 -30.40 15.25
CA VAL A 9 -65.07 -30.78 14.95
C VAL A 9 -64.27 -29.49 14.81
N LEU A 10 -63.42 -29.19 15.77
CA LEU A 10 -62.38 -28.15 15.68
C LEU A 10 -61.18 -28.70 14.85
N SER A 11 -61.07 -28.28 13.59
CA SER A 11 -59.86 -28.48 12.80
C SER A 11 -58.81 -27.44 13.24
N ALA A 12 -57.85 -27.86 14.03
CA ALA A 12 -56.68 -27.06 14.31
C ALA A 12 -55.75 -27.06 13.08
N ALA A 13 -55.85 -26.03 12.24
CA ALA A 13 -54.86 -25.75 11.24
C ALA A 13 -53.61 -25.22 11.92
N ALA A 14 -52.58 -26.07 12.07
CA ALA A 14 -51.27 -25.64 12.48
C ALA A 14 -50.63 -24.81 11.35
N LEU A 15 -50.66 -23.48 11.45
CA LEU A 15 -49.83 -22.60 10.65
C LEU A 15 -48.36 -22.82 11.04
N ALA A 16 -47.65 -23.63 10.28
CA ALA A 16 -46.18 -23.63 10.30
C ALA A 16 -45.72 -22.30 9.71
N VAL A 17 -45.47 -21.33 10.57
CA VAL A 17 -44.70 -20.12 10.20
C VAL A 17 -43.28 -20.58 9.98
N ALA A 18 -42.93 -20.89 8.72
CA ALA A 18 -41.54 -21.00 8.31
C ALA A 18 -40.95 -19.59 8.44
N THR A 19 -40.34 -19.30 9.56
CA THR A 19 -39.38 -18.18 9.67
C THR A 19 -38.23 -18.53 8.73
N ALA A 20 -38.28 -18.06 7.49
CA ALA A 20 -37.10 -17.94 6.69
C ALA A 20 -36.18 -17.01 7.49
N ALA A 21 -35.23 -17.60 8.21
CA ALA A 21 -34.09 -16.83 8.70
C ALA A 21 -33.50 -16.19 7.46
N GLN A 22 -33.73 -14.89 7.29
CA GLN A 22 -33.01 -14.12 6.31
C GLN A 22 -31.55 -14.27 6.73
N ALA A 23 -30.80 -15.12 6.01
CA ALA A 23 -29.38 -15.22 6.23
C ALA A 23 -28.85 -13.79 6.08
N GLN A 24 -28.32 -13.23 7.17
CA GLN A 24 -27.71 -11.91 7.14
C GLN A 24 -26.65 -11.94 6.04
N GLU A 25 -26.73 -10.98 5.12
CA GLU A 25 -25.77 -10.86 4.03
C GLU A 25 -24.35 -10.80 4.65
N ARG A 26 -23.52 -11.77 4.31
CA ARG A 26 -22.13 -11.78 4.77
C ARG A 26 -21.35 -10.72 4.00
N VAL A 27 -20.66 -9.86 4.74
CA VAL A 27 -19.94 -8.70 4.17
C VAL A 27 -18.56 -8.59 4.81
N VAL A 28 -17.56 -8.23 4.03
CA VAL A 28 -16.26 -7.77 4.52
C VAL A 28 -15.98 -6.36 3.98
N ASN A 29 -15.65 -5.44 4.89
CA ASN A 29 -15.33 -4.06 4.56
C ASN A 29 -13.80 -3.91 4.54
N VAL A 30 -13.24 -3.70 3.35
CA VAL A 30 -11.80 -3.60 3.11
C VAL A 30 -11.42 -2.15 2.84
N TYR A 31 -10.37 -1.66 3.48
CA TYR A 31 -9.80 -0.35 3.24
C TYR A 31 -8.33 -0.51 2.82
N ASN A 32 -8.05 -0.31 1.55
CA ASN A 32 -6.75 -0.55 0.93
C ASN A 32 -6.25 0.72 0.23
N TRP A 33 -5.05 0.66 -0.29
CA TRP A 33 -4.49 1.72 -1.12
C TRP A 33 -5.25 1.82 -2.46
N SER A 34 -5.26 3.02 -3.05
CA SER A 34 -5.73 3.20 -4.42
C SER A 34 -4.84 2.44 -5.41
N ASP A 35 -5.44 1.96 -6.51
CA ASP A 35 -4.73 1.25 -7.58
C ASP A 35 -3.89 0.03 -7.10
N TYR A 36 -4.35 -0.72 -6.09
CA TYR A 36 -3.53 -1.70 -5.37
C TYR A 36 -4.11 -3.12 -5.32
N ILE A 37 -5.08 -3.41 -6.15
CA ILE A 37 -5.65 -4.76 -6.35
C ILE A 37 -6.30 -4.87 -7.75
N ASP A 38 -6.28 -6.05 -8.35
CA ASP A 38 -7.15 -6.37 -9.48
C ASP A 38 -8.58 -6.57 -8.94
N GLU A 39 -9.51 -5.70 -9.35
CA GLU A 39 -10.91 -5.73 -8.87
C GLU A 39 -11.62 -7.05 -9.15
N SER A 40 -11.16 -7.83 -10.16
CA SER A 40 -11.71 -9.14 -10.43
C SER A 40 -11.48 -10.13 -9.30
N ILE A 41 -10.46 -9.94 -8.45
CA ILE A 41 -10.20 -10.71 -7.23
C ILE A 41 -11.37 -10.55 -6.25
N LEU A 42 -11.90 -9.33 -6.11
CA LEU A 42 -13.02 -9.02 -5.22
C LEU A 42 -14.31 -9.72 -5.67
N SER A 43 -14.55 -9.69 -6.98
CA SER A 43 -15.71 -10.36 -7.59
C SER A 43 -15.60 -11.88 -7.53
N ASP A 44 -14.40 -12.43 -7.77
CA ASP A 44 -14.12 -13.87 -7.70
C ASP A 44 -14.28 -14.38 -6.24
N PHE A 45 -13.78 -13.63 -5.25
CA PHE A 45 -14.01 -13.94 -3.84
C PHE A 45 -15.49 -13.98 -3.48
N THR A 46 -16.24 -12.97 -3.89
CA THR A 46 -17.69 -12.92 -3.65
C THR A 46 -18.41 -14.09 -4.29
N LYS A 47 -18.04 -14.44 -5.51
CA LYS A 47 -18.64 -15.56 -6.26
C LYS A 47 -18.33 -16.90 -5.60
N GLU A 48 -17.12 -17.08 -5.06
CA GLU A 48 -16.68 -18.33 -4.44
C GLU A 48 -17.28 -18.52 -3.03
N THR A 49 -17.32 -17.46 -2.22
CA THR A 49 -17.66 -17.54 -0.80
C THR A 49 -19.08 -17.07 -0.45
N GLY A 50 -19.72 -16.34 -1.33
CA GLY A 50 -20.98 -15.65 -1.05
C GLY A 50 -20.80 -14.43 -0.13
N ILE A 51 -19.58 -14.02 0.19
CA ILE A 51 -19.28 -12.84 1.01
C ILE A 51 -19.13 -11.64 0.08
N LYS A 52 -19.93 -10.61 0.29
CA LYS A 52 -19.80 -9.36 -0.44
C LYS A 52 -18.60 -8.57 0.06
N VAL A 53 -17.77 -8.08 -0.84
CA VAL A 53 -16.69 -7.15 -0.51
C VAL A 53 -17.19 -5.72 -0.70
N VAL A 54 -17.08 -4.89 0.34
CA VAL A 54 -17.18 -3.44 0.27
C VAL A 54 -15.75 -2.92 0.33
N TYR A 55 -15.33 -2.24 -0.74
CA TYR A 55 -13.94 -1.86 -0.93
C TYR A 55 -13.81 -0.36 -1.05
N ASP A 56 -13.10 0.24 -0.11
CA ASP A 56 -12.78 1.66 -0.08
C ASP A 56 -11.27 1.86 -0.19
N VAL A 57 -10.84 3.03 -0.65
CA VAL A 57 -9.42 3.31 -0.88
C VAL A 57 -8.93 4.54 -0.12
N PHE A 58 -7.63 4.55 0.17
CA PHE A 58 -6.88 5.69 0.69
C PHE A 58 -5.56 5.84 -0.07
N ASP A 59 -4.90 6.99 0.10
CA ASP A 59 -3.63 7.34 -0.56
C ASP A 59 -2.53 7.75 0.41
N SER A 60 -2.77 7.67 1.74
CA SER A 60 -1.74 7.92 2.73
C SER A 60 -1.95 7.15 4.03
N ASN A 61 -0.83 6.67 4.61
CA ASN A 61 -0.83 6.03 5.92
C ASN A 61 -1.38 6.96 7.03
N GLU A 62 -1.17 8.27 6.91
CA GLU A 62 -1.63 9.28 7.88
C GLU A 62 -3.16 9.36 7.90
N ILE A 63 -3.81 9.26 6.75
CA ILE A 63 -5.29 9.19 6.64
C ILE A 63 -5.80 7.92 7.29
N LEU A 64 -5.22 6.76 6.96
CA LEU A 64 -5.57 5.49 7.58
C LEU A 64 -5.38 5.53 9.10
N GLU A 65 -4.22 6.01 9.57
CA GLU A 65 -3.92 6.08 11.00
C GLU A 65 -4.88 6.98 11.76
N THR A 66 -5.20 8.15 11.21
CA THR A 66 -6.16 9.09 11.81
C THR A 66 -7.52 8.41 12.00
N LYS A 67 -7.97 7.67 10.99
CA LYS A 67 -9.24 6.93 11.04
C LYS A 67 -9.19 5.79 12.09
N LEU A 68 -8.12 5.01 12.12
CA LEU A 68 -7.94 3.91 13.08
C LEU A 68 -7.89 4.41 14.53
N LEU A 69 -7.15 5.50 14.80
CA LEU A 69 -7.03 6.07 16.14
C LEU A 69 -8.33 6.75 16.62
N ALA A 70 -9.17 7.23 15.70
CA ALA A 70 -10.48 7.76 16.05
C ALA A 70 -11.47 6.66 16.48
N GLY A 71 -11.25 5.41 16.03
CA GLY A 71 -12.13 4.27 16.27
C GLY A 71 -13.46 4.34 15.52
N GLY A 72 -14.24 3.27 15.57
CA GLY A 72 -15.51 3.18 14.85
C GLY A 72 -15.34 3.26 13.33
N THR A 73 -14.29 2.65 12.82
CA THR A 73 -13.86 2.77 11.43
C THR A 73 -14.87 2.24 10.44
N GLY A 74 -15.59 1.18 10.83
CA GLY A 74 -16.50 0.44 9.95
C GLY A 74 -15.78 -0.55 9.02
N TYR A 75 -14.44 -0.63 9.08
CA TYR A 75 -13.67 -1.58 8.29
C TYR A 75 -13.34 -2.84 9.07
N ASP A 76 -13.25 -3.96 8.34
CA ASP A 76 -12.93 -5.27 8.88
C ASP A 76 -11.49 -5.68 8.53
N LEU A 77 -10.95 -5.11 7.46
CA LEU A 77 -9.59 -5.34 7.00
C LEU A 77 -8.97 -4.03 6.48
N VAL A 78 -7.73 -3.76 6.87
CA VAL A 78 -6.98 -2.56 6.44
C VAL A 78 -5.54 -2.92 6.08
N VAL A 79 -4.88 -2.06 5.30
CA VAL A 79 -3.55 -2.34 4.73
C VAL A 79 -2.54 -1.22 5.06
N PRO A 80 -2.11 -1.10 6.31
CA PRO A 80 -1.05 -0.14 6.68
C PRO A 80 0.34 -0.61 6.23
N SER A 81 1.24 0.34 5.99
CA SER A 81 2.67 0.02 5.87
C SER A 81 3.25 -0.40 7.23
N ALA A 82 4.23 -1.29 7.23
CA ALA A 82 4.73 -1.98 8.42
C ALA A 82 5.21 -1.04 9.54
N THR A 83 5.82 0.10 9.20
CA THR A 83 6.26 1.12 10.17
C THR A 83 5.08 1.77 10.91
N PHE A 84 3.95 1.98 10.22
CA PHE A 84 2.71 2.47 10.81
C PHE A 84 2.01 1.38 11.61
N LEU A 85 1.94 0.16 11.06
CA LEU A 85 1.38 -1.00 11.75
C LEU A 85 2.00 -1.16 13.14
N ALA A 86 3.32 -1.11 13.26
CA ALA A 86 4.02 -1.33 14.53
C ALA A 86 3.56 -0.37 15.64
N ARG A 87 3.38 0.91 15.34
CA ARG A 87 2.89 1.89 16.33
C ARG A 87 1.39 1.79 16.56
N GLN A 88 0.64 1.40 15.55
CA GLN A 88 -0.80 1.15 15.64
C GLN A 88 -1.10 -0.08 16.49
N ILE A 89 -0.26 -1.15 16.43
CA ILE A 89 -0.30 -2.28 17.36
C ILE A 89 -0.11 -1.81 18.80
N GLN A 90 0.90 -0.94 19.05
CA GLN A 90 1.15 -0.38 20.38
C GLN A 90 -0.02 0.48 20.88
N ALA A 91 -0.76 1.13 19.99
CA ALA A 91 -1.96 1.88 20.29
C ALA A 91 -3.21 1.00 20.52
N GLY A 92 -3.11 -0.32 20.28
CA GLY A 92 -4.20 -1.28 20.52
C GLY A 92 -5.32 -1.22 19.48
N VAL A 93 -5.05 -0.69 18.29
CA VAL A 93 -6.08 -0.56 17.23
C VAL A 93 -6.27 -1.82 16.40
N PHE A 94 -5.44 -2.85 16.59
CA PHE A 94 -5.57 -4.14 15.92
C PHE A 94 -5.85 -5.27 16.89
N GLN A 95 -6.53 -6.31 16.41
CA GLN A 95 -6.70 -7.56 17.14
C GLN A 95 -5.76 -8.64 16.58
N PRO A 96 -5.32 -9.60 17.42
CA PRO A 96 -4.51 -10.71 16.94
C PRO A 96 -5.25 -11.56 15.91
N LEU A 97 -4.53 -12.02 14.89
CA LEU A 97 -5.07 -12.95 13.90
C LEU A 97 -5.26 -14.35 14.49
N ASP A 98 -6.37 -14.98 14.16
CA ASP A 98 -6.60 -16.40 14.43
C ASP A 98 -5.89 -17.25 13.35
N LYS A 99 -4.65 -17.63 13.65
CA LYS A 99 -3.81 -18.44 12.75
C LYS A 99 -4.44 -19.76 12.34
N SER A 100 -5.39 -20.31 13.13
CA SER A 100 -6.06 -21.57 12.78
C SER A 100 -6.98 -21.45 11.55
N LYS A 101 -7.42 -20.22 11.23
CA LYS A 101 -8.24 -19.89 10.05
C LYS A 101 -7.42 -19.58 8.80
N LEU A 102 -6.10 -19.46 8.93
CA LEU A 102 -5.20 -19.02 7.88
C LEU A 102 -4.39 -20.19 7.32
N SER A 103 -5.07 -21.20 6.76
CA SER A 103 -4.44 -22.42 6.24
C SER A 103 -3.45 -22.15 5.08
N ASN A 104 -3.61 -21.04 4.36
CA ASN A 104 -2.74 -20.62 3.28
C ASN A 104 -1.50 -19.81 3.75
N SER A 105 -1.34 -19.54 5.05
CA SER A 105 -0.14 -18.90 5.59
C SER A 105 1.15 -19.69 5.34
N LYS A 106 1.06 -20.99 5.09
CA LYS A 106 2.18 -21.86 4.67
C LYS A 106 2.84 -21.43 3.35
N ASN A 107 2.15 -20.63 2.55
CA ASN A 107 2.61 -20.12 1.25
C ASN A 107 3.44 -18.83 1.39
N LEU A 108 3.42 -18.19 2.58
CA LEU A 108 4.13 -16.94 2.82
C LEU A 108 5.65 -17.11 2.70
N TRP A 109 6.29 -16.06 2.28
CA TRP A 109 7.73 -16.02 2.04
C TRP A 109 8.47 -15.73 3.35
N LYS A 110 9.20 -16.73 3.84
CA LYS A 110 9.88 -16.66 5.14
C LYS A 110 10.89 -15.53 5.25
N GLU A 111 11.58 -15.20 4.18
CA GLU A 111 12.54 -14.09 4.13
C GLU A 111 11.84 -12.73 4.30
N VAL A 112 10.65 -12.59 3.74
CA VAL A 112 9.82 -11.39 3.94
C VAL A 112 9.26 -11.35 5.36
N GLU A 113 8.77 -12.48 5.89
CA GLU A 113 8.32 -12.58 7.28
C GLU A 113 9.44 -12.21 8.27
N GLN A 114 10.67 -12.67 8.04
CA GLN A 114 11.83 -12.32 8.89
C GLN A 114 12.15 -10.81 8.84
N ARG A 115 12.01 -10.17 7.67
CA ARG A 115 12.23 -8.73 7.54
C ARG A 115 11.13 -7.92 8.23
N THR A 116 9.91 -8.41 8.24
CA THR A 116 8.76 -7.73 8.88
C THR A 116 8.60 -8.04 10.36
N ASP A 117 9.33 -9.02 10.90
CA ASP A 117 9.27 -9.43 12.32
C ASP A 117 9.61 -8.27 13.30
N VAL A 118 10.41 -7.31 12.87
CA VAL A 118 10.73 -6.10 13.65
C VAL A 118 9.49 -5.21 13.89
N TYR A 119 8.48 -5.29 13.04
CA TYR A 119 7.28 -4.49 13.10
C TYR A 119 6.13 -5.21 13.80
N ASP A 120 6.02 -6.52 13.58
CA ASP A 120 4.99 -7.40 14.17
C ASP A 120 5.61 -8.75 14.53
N PRO A 121 6.26 -8.87 15.70
CA PRO A 121 6.95 -10.09 16.10
C PRO A 121 6.07 -11.34 16.05
N GLY A 122 6.51 -12.32 15.24
CA GLY A 122 5.80 -13.56 14.98
C GLY A 122 4.53 -13.39 14.12
N GLN A 123 4.39 -12.29 13.39
CA GLN A 123 3.24 -11.95 12.53
C GLN A 123 1.91 -12.20 13.29
N LYS A 124 1.83 -11.62 14.48
CA LYS A 124 0.69 -11.84 15.38
C LYS A 124 -0.58 -11.11 14.94
N TYR A 125 -0.41 -9.93 14.34
CA TYR A 125 -1.50 -9.02 14.01
C TYR A 125 -1.72 -8.87 12.51
N SER A 126 -0.75 -9.29 11.69
CA SER A 126 -0.77 -9.03 10.25
C SER A 126 -0.20 -10.15 9.41
N ILE A 127 -0.46 -10.09 8.12
CA ILE A 127 0.25 -10.83 7.07
C ILE A 127 0.85 -9.83 6.08
N ASN A 128 2.01 -10.14 5.50
CA ASN A 128 2.52 -9.32 4.41
C ASN A 128 1.65 -9.51 3.15
N TYR A 129 1.23 -8.39 2.57
CA TYR A 129 0.50 -8.34 1.32
C TYR A 129 1.47 -8.15 0.14
N MET A 130 2.06 -6.98 0.07
CA MET A 130 3.03 -6.61 -0.96
C MET A 130 4.21 -5.86 -0.35
N TRP A 131 5.26 -5.71 -1.14
CA TRP A 131 6.43 -4.92 -0.81
C TRP A 131 7.01 -4.28 -2.07
N GLY A 132 7.76 -3.22 -1.89
CA GLY A 132 8.36 -2.48 -2.99
C GLY A 132 9.35 -1.44 -2.51
N THR A 133 9.76 -0.59 -3.44
CA THR A 133 10.73 0.48 -3.19
C THR A 133 10.14 1.84 -3.49
N THR A 134 10.64 2.86 -2.78
CA THR A 134 10.40 4.26 -3.09
C THR A 134 11.57 4.76 -3.93
N GLY A 135 11.31 5.16 -5.17
CA GLY A 135 12.33 5.57 -6.13
C GLY A 135 11.88 6.72 -7.01
N ILE A 136 12.40 6.76 -8.23
CA ILE A 136 12.17 7.87 -9.15
C ILE A 136 11.48 7.35 -10.41
N GLY A 137 10.25 7.83 -10.65
CA GLY A 137 9.55 7.68 -11.92
C GLY A 137 9.88 8.85 -12.84
N TYR A 138 10.14 8.58 -14.12
CA TYR A 138 10.52 9.64 -15.04
C TYR A 138 10.11 9.37 -16.48
N ASN A 139 9.89 10.44 -17.24
CA ASN A 139 9.76 10.37 -18.69
C ASN A 139 11.16 10.19 -19.30
N VAL A 140 11.37 9.08 -20.02
CA VAL A 140 12.66 8.68 -20.56
C VAL A 140 13.23 9.74 -21.52
N LYS A 141 12.40 10.25 -22.43
CA LYS A 141 12.81 11.28 -23.38
C LYS A 141 13.17 12.59 -22.69
N ALA A 142 12.39 12.99 -21.69
CA ALA A 142 12.69 14.20 -20.92
C ALA A 142 14.01 14.08 -20.14
N ALA A 143 14.32 12.90 -19.58
CA ALA A 143 15.59 12.65 -18.92
C ALA A 143 16.77 12.74 -19.90
N GLU A 144 16.67 12.10 -21.07
CA GLU A 144 17.70 12.16 -22.11
C GLU A 144 17.95 13.60 -22.54
N GLU A 145 16.92 14.40 -22.83
CA GLU A 145 17.04 15.77 -23.28
C GLU A 145 17.62 16.72 -22.22
N ARG A 146 17.36 16.48 -20.92
CA ARG A 146 17.67 17.43 -19.82
C ARG A 146 18.94 17.10 -19.07
N ILE A 147 19.26 15.79 -18.93
CA ILE A 147 20.44 15.32 -18.18
C ILE A 147 21.35 14.38 -18.98
N GLY A 148 20.97 14.05 -20.23
CA GLY A 148 21.83 13.31 -21.17
C GLY A 148 21.83 11.79 -20.92
N GLY A 149 20.80 11.22 -20.30
CA GLY A 149 20.70 9.79 -20.07
C GLY A 149 19.63 9.43 -19.04
N PRO A 150 19.54 8.13 -18.67
CA PRO A 150 18.57 7.65 -17.71
C PRO A 150 18.83 8.19 -16.30
N VAL A 151 17.77 8.24 -15.50
CA VAL A 151 17.89 8.55 -14.06
C VAL A 151 18.44 7.33 -13.34
N ASP A 152 19.49 7.52 -12.51
CA ASP A 152 20.14 6.45 -11.71
C ASP A 152 20.51 6.89 -10.29
N SER A 153 20.19 8.12 -9.90
CA SER A 153 20.65 8.75 -8.68
C SER A 153 19.59 9.67 -8.08
N TRP A 154 19.55 9.75 -6.77
CA TRP A 154 18.76 10.76 -6.04
C TRP A 154 19.13 12.20 -6.44
N ALA A 155 20.29 12.44 -7.04
CA ALA A 155 20.66 13.76 -7.56
C ALA A 155 19.65 14.30 -8.58
N ALA A 156 18.95 13.46 -9.32
CA ALA A 156 17.91 13.89 -10.25
C ALA A 156 16.78 14.69 -9.58
N VAL A 157 16.48 14.38 -8.30
CA VAL A 157 15.39 14.99 -7.53
C VAL A 157 15.85 15.81 -6.32
N PHE A 158 17.07 15.58 -5.82
CA PHE A 158 17.57 16.27 -4.61
C PHE A 158 18.73 17.25 -4.88
N ASP A 159 19.32 17.27 -6.07
CA ASP A 159 20.21 18.37 -6.48
C ASP A 159 19.39 19.52 -7.06
N PRO A 160 19.46 20.73 -6.45
CA PRO A 160 18.61 21.86 -6.90
C PRO A 160 18.82 22.27 -8.35
N ASP A 161 20.06 22.22 -8.85
CA ASP A 161 20.39 22.64 -10.21
C ASP A 161 19.92 21.60 -11.24
N THR A 162 19.95 20.32 -10.87
CA THR A 162 19.43 19.23 -11.69
C THR A 162 17.91 19.22 -11.70
N LEU A 163 17.26 19.31 -10.54
CA LEU A 163 15.80 19.33 -10.44
C LEU A 163 15.19 20.52 -11.18
N ALA A 164 15.84 21.69 -11.13
CA ALA A 164 15.36 22.90 -11.82
C ALA A 164 15.23 22.70 -13.35
N LYS A 165 16.00 21.77 -13.94
CA LYS A 165 15.88 21.43 -15.36
C LYS A 165 14.57 20.75 -15.71
N PHE A 166 13.88 20.17 -14.73
CA PHE A 166 12.59 19.48 -14.89
C PHE A 166 11.38 20.32 -14.46
N ALA A 167 11.59 21.49 -13.87
CA ALA A 167 10.52 22.31 -13.28
C ALA A 167 9.43 22.72 -14.27
N ASP A 168 9.78 22.93 -15.54
CA ASP A 168 8.84 23.34 -16.60
C ASP A 168 7.99 22.21 -17.16
N CYS A 169 8.42 20.95 -17.00
CA CYS A 169 7.68 19.78 -17.46
C CYS A 169 6.94 19.03 -16.34
N GLY A 170 6.95 19.56 -15.13
CA GLY A 170 6.21 19.03 -13.98
C GLY A 170 7.00 18.00 -13.16
N VAL A 171 7.09 18.28 -11.86
CA VAL A 171 7.73 17.43 -10.85
C VAL A 171 6.76 17.19 -9.72
N HIS A 172 6.48 15.92 -9.40
CA HIS A 172 5.66 15.52 -8.27
C HIS A 172 6.48 14.77 -7.23
N PHE A 173 6.22 15.03 -5.97
CA PHE A 173 6.73 14.23 -4.85
C PHE A 173 5.56 13.62 -4.09
N LEU A 174 5.77 12.44 -3.52
CA LEU A 174 4.81 11.86 -2.57
C LEU A 174 4.51 12.81 -1.42
N ASP A 175 3.27 12.91 -1.00
CA ASP A 175 2.89 13.55 0.26
C ASP A 175 3.06 12.57 1.42
N ALA A 176 4.29 12.07 1.58
CA ALA A 176 4.68 11.03 2.52
C ALA A 176 6.01 11.38 3.20
N PRO A 177 6.00 12.18 4.29
CA PRO A 177 7.23 12.65 4.94
C PRO A 177 8.13 11.53 5.44
N GLN A 178 7.54 10.38 5.82
CA GLN A 178 8.30 9.22 6.29
C GLN A 178 9.02 8.45 5.16
N GLU A 179 8.85 8.89 3.93
CA GLU A 179 9.56 8.38 2.75
C GLU A 179 10.51 9.43 2.16
N ILE A 180 10.01 10.66 1.97
CA ILE A 180 10.79 11.73 1.36
C ILE A 180 11.96 12.17 2.26
N VAL A 181 11.75 12.28 3.58
CA VAL A 181 12.83 12.70 4.50
C VAL A 181 13.94 11.65 4.59
N PRO A 182 13.67 10.34 4.75
CA PRO A 182 14.69 9.29 4.64
C PRO A 182 15.45 9.31 3.31
N ALA A 183 14.77 9.50 2.18
CA ALA A 183 15.42 9.61 0.86
C ALA A 183 16.34 10.84 0.77
N ALA A 184 15.91 11.99 1.28
CA ALA A 184 16.73 13.19 1.35
C ALA A 184 17.96 13.01 2.28
N LEU A 185 17.79 12.31 3.41
CA LEU A 185 18.91 11.99 4.31
C LEU A 185 19.90 11.04 3.64
N ASN A 186 19.42 10.01 2.95
CA ASN A 186 20.26 9.10 2.18
C ASN A 186 21.10 9.87 1.13
N TYR A 187 20.46 10.75 0.37
CA TYR A 187 21.16 11.63 -0.59
C TYR A 187 22.22 12.52 0.09
N LEU A 188 21.95 13.04 1.27
CA LEU A 188 22.89 13.85 2.04
C LEU A 188 24.04 13.05 2.70
N GLY A 189 24.07 11.71 2.51
CA GLY A 189 25.04 10.82 3.14
C GLY A 189 24.84 10.67 4.65
N ARG A 190 23.62 10.94 5.14
CA ARG A 190 23.21 10.76 6.54
C ARG A 190 22.47 9.43 6.70
N PRO A 191 22.38 8.87 7.93
CA PRO A 191 21.58 7.66 8.15
C PRO A 191 20.12 7.91 7.74
N ALA A 192 19.62 7.15 6.78
CA ALA A 192 18.25 7.33 6.24
C ALA A 192 17.17 7.16 7.32
N ASP A 193 17.39 6.24 8.28
CA ASP A 193 16.47 6.01 9.42
C ASP A 193 16.74 6.93 10.63
N SER A 194 17.47 8.05 10.46
CA SER A 194 17.71 8.98 11.57
C SER A 194 16.43 9.68 12.01
N LYS A 195 16.26 9.79 13.34
CA LYS A 195 15.19 10.55 14.00
C LYS A 195 15.74 11.77 14.75
N GLU A 196 17.02 12.07 14.56
CA GLU A 196 17.69 13.19 15.21
C GLU A 196 17.19 14.53 14.63
N ALA A 197 17.03 15.52 15.53
CA ALA A 197 16.49 16.82 15.14
C ALA A 197 17.35 17.53 14.08
N ASP A 198 18.67 17.42 14.18
CA ASP A 198 19.62 18.04 13.25
C ASP A 198 19.58 17.39 11.85
N ASP A 199 19.30 16.09 11.78
CA ASP A 199 19.13 15.37 10.52
C ASP A 199 17.79 15.75 9.86
N ILE A 200 16.69 15.75 10.63
CA ILE A 200 15.39 16.19 10.13
C ILE A 200 15.48 17.63 9.61
N LYS A 201 16.20 18.51 10.32
CA LYS A 201 16.41 19.89 9.89
C LYS A 201 17.25 19.98 8.61
N ALA A 202 18.29 19.15 8.46
CA ALA A 202 19.09 19.14 7.24
C ALA A 202 18.27 18.71 6.01
N ALA A 203 17.38 17.71 6.17
CA ALA A 203 16.45 17.31 5.12
C ALA A 203 15.44 18.43 4.81
N GLU A 204 14.89 19.10 5.85
CA GLU A 204 13.99 20.26 5.69
C GLU A 204 14.66 21.36 4.86
N GLU A 205 15.87 21.77 5.21
CA GLU A 205 16.63 22.81 4.52
C GLU A 205 16.93 22.46 3.04
N LEU A 206 17.17 21.19 2.75
CA LEU A 206 17.29 20.71 1.37
C LEU A 206 15.97 20.82 0.64
N LEU A 207 14.90 20.27 1.20
CA LEU A 207 13.56 20.25 0.58
C LEU A 207 13.01 21.66 0.36
N GLU A 208 13.28 22.61 1.27
CA GLU A 208 12.93 24.03 1.06
C GLU A 208 13.59 24.63 -0.18
N LYS A 209 14.85 24.29 -0.46
CA LYS A 209 15.56 24.74 -1.66
C LYS A 209 14.96 24.16 -2.94
N LEU A 210 14.45 22.93 -2.86
CA LEU A 210 13.84 22.23 -4.00
C LEU A 210 12.40 22.66 -4.24
N ARG A 211 11.71 23.21 -3.22
CA ARG A 211 10.28 23.54 -3.24
C ARG A 211 9.84 24.33 -4.49
N PRO A 212 10.59 25.33 -4.99
CA PRO A 212 10.20 26.08 -6.17
C PRO A 212 10.10 25.25 -7.46
N SER A 213 10.82 24.13 -7.54
CA SER A 213 10.82 23.21 -8.69
C SER A 213 9.80 22.08 -8.55
N ILE A 214 9.19 21.91 -7.36
CA ILE A 214 8.19 20.87 -7.12
C ILE A 214 6.80 21.46 -7.39
N GLN A 215 6.12 20.93 -8.41
CA GLN A 215 4.79 21.35 -8.77
C GLN A 215 3.75 20.93 -7.72
N LYS A 216 3.84 19.68 -7.25
CA LYS A 216 2.85 19.12 -6.33
C LYS A 216 3.42 18.06 -5.39
N PHE A 217 2.86 18.02 -4.18
CA PHE A 217 2.98 16.89 -3.26
C PHE A 217 1.66 16.13 -3.30
N ASN A 218 1.67 14.90 -3.84
CA ASN A 218 0.49 14.05 -3.97
C ASN A 218 0.91 12.60 -4.17
N SER A 219 0.22 11.66 -3.53
CA SER A 219 0.62 10.24 -3.49
C SER A 219 -0.14 9.34 -4.48
N SER A 220 -0.97 9.88 -5.36
CA SER A 220 -1.74 9.09 -6.35
C SER A 220 -1.75 9.70 -7.76
N GLU A 221 -1.89 11.01 -7.90
CA GLU A 221 -2.06 11.67 -9.21
C GLU A 221 -0.85 11.53 -10.13
N TYR A 222 0.36 11.29 -9.58
CA TYR A 222 1.58 11.15 -10.36
C TYR A 222 1.54 9.95 -11.32
N ILE A 223 0.75 8.91 -11.03
CA ILE A 223 0.58 7.73 -11.89
C ILE A 223 0.05 8.18 -13.26
N ASN A 224 -1.11 8.84 -13.25
CA ASN A 224 -1.70 9.33 -14.49
C ASN A 224 -0.90 10.49 -15.08
N GLY A 225 -0.29 11.32 -14.25
CA GLY A 225 0.57 12.42 -14.69
C GLY A 225 1.77 11.94 -15.52
N LEU A 226 2.45 10.88 -15.07
CA LEU A 226 3.54 10.24 -15.82
C LEU A 226 3.01 9.54 -17.07
N ALA A 227 1.92 8.78 -16.95
CA ALA A 227 1.33 8.02 -18.07
C ALA A 227 0.92 8.92 -19.24
N ASN A 228 0.34 10.08 -18.94
CA ASN A 228 -0.13 11.04 -19.95
C ASN A 228 0.99 11.99 -20.44
N GLY A 229 2.16 12.01 -19.78
CA GLY A 229 3.21 12.98 -20.04
C GLY A 229 2.93 14.39 -19.50
N ASP A 230 1.98 14.55 -18.59
CA ASP A 230 1.65 15.82 -17.92
C ASP A 230 2.73 16.25 -16.93
N ILE A 231 3.49 15.27 -16.41
CA ILE A 231 4.70 15.46 -15.61
C ILE A 231 5.81 14.58 -16.14
N CYS A 232 7.04 14.98 -15.90
CA CYS A 232 8.20 14.26 -16.41
C CYS A 232 9.09 13.64 -15.32
N LEU A 233 8.86 13.95 -14.06
CA LEU A 233 9.65 13.43 -12.94
C LEU A 233 8.79 13.29 -11.69
N ALA A 234 8.92 12.17 -11.00
CA ALA A 234 8.24 11.94 -9.72
C ALA A 234 9.10 11.15 -8.75
N VAL A 235 9.04 11.48 -7.46
CA VAL A 235 9.38 10.52 -6.39
C VAL A 235 8.14 9.73 -6.11
N GLY A 236 8.19 8.41 -6.33
CA GLY A 236 7.02 7.54 -6.29
C GLY A 236 7.35 6.09 -5.92
N TRP A 237 6.31 5.28 -5.81
CA TRP A 237 6.43 3.85 -5.52
C TRP A 237 6.61 3.04 -6.80
N SER A 238 7.40 1.96 -6.70
CA SER A 238 7.82 1.17 -7.86
C SER A 238 6.65 0.69 -8.71
N GLY A 239 5.69 -0.04 -8.15
CA GLY A 239 4.56 -0.57 -8.93
C GLY A 239 3.65 0.49 -9.52
N ASP A 240 3.46 1.61 -8.84
CA ASP A 240 2.69 2.75 -9.37
C ASP A 240 3.34 3.33 -10.64
N VAL A 241 4.67 3.44 -10.62
CA VAL A 241 5.40 3.92 -11.82
C VAL A 241 5.33 2.88 -12.93
N PHE A 242 5.35 1.58 -12.61
CA PHE A 242 5.15 0.52 -13.61
C PHE A 242 3.73 0.52 -14.17
N GLN A 243 2.71 0.76 -13.35
CA GLN A 243 1.34 0.98 -13.84
C GLN A 243 1.26 2.22 -14.77
N ALA A 244 1.99 3.29 -14.43
CA ALA A 244 2.07 4.46 -15.31
C ALA A 244 2.75 4.12 -16.66
N ARG A 245 3.82 3.29 -16.64
CA ARG A 245 4.49 2.77 -17.84
C ARG A 245 3.53 1.97 -18.71
N ASP A 246 2.77 1.09 -18.11
CA ASP A 246 1.83 0.24 -18.81
C ASP A 246 0.69 1.07 -19.45
N ARG A 247 0.07 1.95 -18.66
CA ARG A 247 -0.97 2.90 -19.15
C ARG A 247 -0.45 3.78 -20.30
N ALA A 248 0.80 4.25 -20.23
CA ALA A 248 1.42 5.03 -21.30
C ALA A 248 1.59 4.22 -22.59
N ALA A 249 2.01 2.95 -22.46
CA ALA A 249 2.14 2.02 -23.59
C ALA A 249 0.79 1.69 -24.23
N GLU A 250 -0.24 1.43 -23.43
CA GLU A 250 -1.61 1.16 -23.90
C GLU A 250 -2.20 2.37 -24.64
N ALA A 251 -1.93 3.59 -24.16
CA ALA A 251 -2.41 4.81 -24.79
C ALA A 251 -1.72 5.13 -26.11
N ASP A 252 -0.56 4.53 -26.42
CA ASP A 252 0.25 4.75 -27.64
C ASP A 252 0.47 6.25 -27.96
N ALA A 253 0.60 7.07 -26.90
CA ALA A 253 0.77 8.52 -27.02
C ALA A 253 2.23 8.97 -27.17
N GLY A 254 3.17 8.02 -27.34
CA GLY A 254 4.61 8.29 -27.48
C GLY A 254 5.27 8.72 -26.17
N VAL A 255 4.65 8.41 -25.02
CA VAL A 255 5.22 8.59 -23.69
C VAL A 255 5.90 7.29 -23.26
N GLU A 256 7.15 7.38 -22.85
CA GLU A 256 7.92 6.26 -22.29
C GLU A 256 8.27 6.59 -20.85
N VAL A 257 7.83 5.73 -19.92
CA VAL A 257 8.04 5.91 -18.47
C VAL A 257 9.10 4.93 -17.99
N GLY A 258 10.11 5.44 -17.28
CA GLY A 258 11.13 4.68 -16.59
C GLY A 258 10.97 4.75 -15.08
N TYR A 259 11.49 3.74 -14.38
CA TYR A 259 11.65 3.74 -12.94
C TYR A 259 13.10 3.47 -12.57
N ALA A 260 13.61 4.18 -11.57
CA ALA A 260 14.95 3.97 -11.04
C ALA A 260 14.92 3.73 -9.52
N ILE A 261 15.60 2.67 -9.10
CA ILE A 261 16.11 2.53 -7.74
C ILE A 261 17.43 3.29 -7.72
N PRO A 262 17.56 4.42 -7.00
CA PRO A 262 18.79 5.20 -7.00
C PRO A 262 19.98 4.42 -6.45
N LYS A 263 21.16 4.63 -7.05
CA LYS A 263 22.40 3.94 -6.68
C LYS A 263 22.87 4.20 -5.26
N GLU A 264 22.43 5.27 -4.63
CA GLU A 264 22.68 5.57 -3.22
C GLU A 264 21.88 4.68 -2.27
N GLY A 265 20.91 3.92 -2.80
CA GLY A 265 19.96 3.13 -2.06
C GLY A 265 18.58 3.78 -1.97
N ALA A 266 17.58 2.97 -1.67
CA ALA A 266 16.20 3.38 -1.60
C ALA A 266 15.48 2.74 -0.40
N LEU A 267 14.35 3.32 0.02
CA LEU A 267 13.49 2.70 1.03
C LEU A 267 12.86 1.43 0.47
N LEU A 268 13.05 0.32 1.20
CA LEU A 268 12.31 -0.92 1.04
C LEU A 268 11.18 -0.92 2.07
N TRP A 269 9.94 -0.92 1.60
CA TRP A 269 8.75 -0.93 2.46
C TRP A 269 7.94 -2.21 2.29
N PHE A 270 7.10 -2.49 3.29
CA PHE A 270 6.22 -3.66 3.35
C PHE A 270 4.83 -3.22 3.77
N ASP A 271 3.80 -3.62 3.01
CA ASP A 271 2.42 -3.40 3.38
C ASP A 271 1.80 -4.66 3.98
N GLN A 272 1.06 -4.45 5.04
CA GLN A 272 0.57 -5.51 5.91
C GLN A 272 -0.95 -5.47 5.98
N MET A 273 -1.61 -6.60 5.76
CA MET A 273 -3.04 -6.73 6.00
C MET A 273 -3.31 -7.05 7.47
N ALA A 274 -4.16 -6.27 8.11
CA ALA A 274 -4.49 -6.39 9.52
C ALA A 274 -5.98 -6.16 9.79
N ILE A 275 -6.50 -6.74 10.89
CA ILE A 275 -7.89 -6.66 11.30
C ILE A 275 -8.01 -5.63 12.43
N PRO A 276 -8.77 -4.51 12.26
CA PRO A 276 -9.01 -3.54 13.31
C PRO A 276 -9.68 -4.19 14.55
N SER A 277 -9.39 -3.66 15.73
CA SER A 277 -9.95 -4.17 16.98
C SER A 277 -11.47 -3.94 17.10
N ASP A 278 -12.01 -2.99 16.33
CA ASP A 278 -13.44 -2.65 16.26
C ASP A 278 -14.17 -3.28 15.07
N ALA A 279 -13.49 -4.15 14.28
CA ALA A 279 -14.06 -4.88 13.16
C ALA A 279 -15.32 -5.67 13.58
N LYS A 280 -16.32 -5.69 12.73
CA LYS A 280 -17.61 -6.36 12.98
C LYS A 280 -17.70 -7.73 12.32
N ASN A 281 -17.03 -7.89 11.17
CA ASN A 281 -17.09 -9.09 10.34
C ASN A 281 -15.72 -9.81 10.36
N VAL A 282 -15.28 -10.19 11.57
CA VAL A 282 -13.93 -10.76 11.81
C VAL A 282 -13.75 -12.12 11.12
N GLU A 283 -14.81 -12.92 11.03
CA GLU A 283 -14.78 -14.21 10.33
C GLU A 283 -14.57 -14.00 8.82
N GLU A 284 -15.32 -13.08 8.23
CA GLU A 284 -15.23 -12.73 6.82
C GLU A 284 -13.86 -12.10 6.48
N ALA A 285 -13.30 -11.30 7.38
CA ALA A 285 -11.96 -10.76 7.25
C ALA A 285 -10.89 -11.86 7.22
N HIS A 286 -11.00 -12.88 8.09
CA HIS A 286 -10.10 -14.04 8.04
C HIS A 286 -10.27 -14.87 6.76
N GLU A 287 -11.51 -15.04 6.28
CA GLU A 287 -11.75 -15.72 5.00
C GLU A 287 -11.08 -14.96 3.84
N PHE A 288 -11.19 -13.61 3.82
CA PHE A 288 -10.54 -12.79 2.80
C PHE A 288 -9.00 -12.85 2.92
N LEU A 289 -8.44 -12.75 4.14
CA LEU A 289 -7.01 -12.93 4.37
C LEU A 289 -6.52 -14.30 3.87
N ASN A 290 -7.24 -15.37 4.20
CA ASN A 290 -6.88 -16.70 3.75
C ASN A 290 -6.98 -16.87 2.24
N TYR A 291 -7.97 -16.20 1.61
CA TYR A 291 -8.15 -16.20 0.16
C TYR A 291 -7.02 -15.47 -0.55
N ILE A 292 -6.63 -14.27 -0.10
CA ILE A 292 -5.56 -13.49 -0.73
C ILE A 292 -4.18 -14.17 -0.62
N MET A 293 -3.96 -15.02 0.39
CA MET A 293 -2.75 -15.83 0.53
C MET A 293 -2.70 -17.05 -0.40
N ARG A 294 -3.70 -17.28 -1.26
CA ARG A 294 -3.60 -18.29 -2.30
C ARG A 294 -2.59 -17.84 -3.35
N PRO A 295 -1.71 -18.73 -3.82
CA PRO A 295 -0.68 -18.37 -4.81
C PRO A 295 -1.24 -17.79 -6.10
N ASP A 296 -2.34 -18.34 -6.60
CA ASP A 296 -3.02 -17.92 -7.82
C ASP A 296 -3.68 -16.54 -7.67
N VAL A 297 -4.22 -16.23 -6.49
CA VAL A 297 -4.89 -14.98 -6.21
C VAL A 297 -3.90 -13.84 -6.07
N ILE A 298 -2.85 -14.03 -5.24
CA ILE A 298 -1.86 -12.97 -5.03
C ILE A 298 -0.97 -12.76 -6.26
N ALA A 299 -0.71 -13.81 -7.06
CA ALA A 299 -0.02 -13.66 -8.34
C ALA A 299 -0.82 -12.77 -9.30
N LYS A 300 -2.15 -12.98 -9.38
CA LYS A 300 -3.03 -12.13 -10.18
C LYS A 300 -2.98 -10.67 -9.73
N ALA A 301 -2.94 -10.43 -8.41
CA ALA A 301 -2.78 -9.07 -7.88
C ALA A 301 -1.42 -8.47 -8.30
N SER A 302 -0.30 -9.18 -8.06
CA SER A 302 1.04 -8.71 -8.42
C SER A 302 1.18 -8.44 -9.92
N ASN A 303 0.67 -9.32 -10.78
CA ASN A 303 0.71 -9.14 -12.23
C ASN A 303 -0.05 -7.91 -12.70
N TYR A 304 -1.09 -7.51 -11.95
CA TYR A 304 -1.89 -6.32 -12.25
C TYR A 304 -1.28 -5.02 -11.73
N VAL A 305 -0.73 -5.04 -10.49
CA VAL A 305 -0.23 -3.83 -9.82
C VAL A 305 1.28 -3.65 -9.90
N TYR A 306 2.02 -4.61 -10.46
CA TYR A 306 3.49 -4.57 -10.62
C TYR A 306 4.28 -4.46 -9.31
N TYR A 307 3.72 -4.96 -8.21
CA TYR A 307 4.43 -5.06 -6.93
C TYR A 307 4.82 -6.48 -6.61
N ALA A 308 5.97 -6.65 -5.97
CA ALA A 308 6.35 -7.90 -5.35
C ALA A 308 5.43 -8.22 -4.17
N ASN A 309 5.14 -9.50 -3.95
CA ASN A 309 4.27 -9.95 -2.87
C ASN A 309 5.00 -10.82 -1.85
N GLY A 310 4.36 -11.02 -0.69
CA GLY A 310 4.90 -11.81 0.41
C GLY A 310 4.65 -13.31 0.34
N ASN A 311 4.38 -13.88 -0.84
CA ASN A 311 4.01 -15.28 -1.02
C ASN A 311 4.96 -16.00 -1.98
N SER A 312 5.90 -16.78 -1.44
CA SER A 312 6.90 -17.48 -2.27
C SER A 312 6.29 -18.54 -3.22
N ALA A 313 5.14 -19.10 -2.88
CA ALA A 313 4.46 -20.07 -3.72
C ALA A 313 3.82 -19.45 -4.97
N SER A 314 3.67 -18.11 -5.02
CA SER A 314 3.15 -17.41 -6.19
C SER A 314 4.19 -17.22 -7.31
N MET A 315 5.49 -17.30 -6.99
CA MET A 315 6.57 -17.02 -7.95
C MET A 315 6.44 -17.71 -9.32
N PRO A 316 6.06 -19.02 -9.40
CA PRO A 316 5.89 -19.68 -10.69
C PRO A 316 4.68 -19.21 -11.50
N LEU A 317 3.79 -18.40 -10.90
CA LEU A 317 2.55 -17.89 -11.48
C LEU A 317 2.64 -16.42 -11.88
N LEU A 318 3.74 -15.77 -11.51
CA LEU A 318 4.01 -14.39 -11.90
C LEU A 318 4.44 -14.34 -13.38
N GLU A 319 4.08 -13.26 -14.03
CA GLU A 319 4.53 -12.96 -15.39
C GLU A 319 6.05 -12.70 -15.40
N LYS A 320 6.68 -12.94 -16.55
CA LYS A 320 8.14 -12.79 -16.67
C LYS A 320 8.61 -11.37 -16.49
N ASP A 321 7.87 -10.42 -17.01
CA ASP A 321 8.12 -8.98 -16.87
C ASP A 321 8.04 -8.50 -15.41
N ILE A 322 7.40 -9.27 -14.54
CA ILE A 322 7.40 -9.03 -13.10
C ILE A 322 8.63 -9.66 -12.45
N THR A 323 8.90 -10.95 -12.75
CA THR A 323 9.97 -11.69 -12.08
C THR A 323 11.37 -11.37 -12.60
N GLU A 324 11.48 -10.94 -13.86
CA GLU A 324 12.74 -10.60 -14.52
C GLU A 324 13.08 -9.10 -14.43
N ASP A 325 12.16 -8.24 -13.95
CA ASP A 325 12.43 -6.82 -13.74
C ASP A 325 13.16 -6.60 -12.40
N PRO A 326 14.44 -6.17 -12.42
CA PRO A 326 15.25 -5.99 -11.21
C PRO A 326 14.76 -4.83 -10.31
N ALA A 327 13.84 -4.02 -10.77
CA ALA A 327 13.24 -2.97 -9.97
C ALA A 327 11.98 -3.42 -9.22
N ILE A 328 11.42 -4.61 -9.58
CA ILE A 328 10.34 -5.28 -8.85
C ILE A 328 10.91 -6.36 -7.93
N TYR A 329 11.77 -7.23 -8.48
CA TYR A 329 12.50 -8.27 -7.73
C TYR A 329 14.01 -8.01 -7.83
N PRO A 330 14.55 -7.09 -7.00
CA PRO A 330 15.96 -6.71 -7.03
C PRO A 330 16.87 -7.89 -6.74
N ASP A 331 18.05 -7.88 -7.37
CA ASP A 331 19.11 -8.82 -7.05
C ASP A 331 19.71 -8.57 -5.64
N GLU A 332 20.53 -9.52 -5.15
CA GLU A 332 21.11 -9.45 -3.81
C GLU A 332 21.97 -8.19 -3.61
N ALA A 333 22.65 -7.72 -4.64
CA ALA A 333 23.50 -6.53 -4.57
C ALA A 333 22.64 -5.27 -4.37
N THR A 334 21.57 -5.13 -5.14
CA THR A 334 20.58 -4.05 -4.99
C THR A 334 19.87 -4.13 -3.64
N LEU A 335 19.38 -5.34 -3.25
CA LEU A 335 18.71 -5.54 -1.96
C LEU A 335 19.59 -5.19 -0.76
N SER A 336 20.91 -5.42 -0.84
CA SER A 336 21.86 -5.07 0.22
C SER A 336 22.05 -3.56 0.39
N ASN A 337 21.76 -2.77 -0.65
CA ASN A 337 21.85 -1.32 -0.64
C ASN A 337 20.53 -0.64 -0.26
N LEU A 338 19.41 -1.38 -0.20
CA LEU A 338 18.14 -0.86 0.27
C LEU A 338 18.14 -0.73 1.79
N TYR A 339 17.47 0.30 2.29
CA TYR A 339 17.27 0.50 3.72
C TYR A 339 15.79 0.34 4.09
N VAL A 340 15.55 0.03 5.35
CA VAL A 340 14.23 0.05 5.98
C VAL A 340 14.19 1.16 7.02
N THR A 341 13.00 1.63 7.37
CA THR A 341 12.82 2.59 8.45
C THR A 341 12.13 1.94 9.64
N THR A 342 12.44 2.43 10.83
CA THR A 342 11.82 1.99 12.08
C THR A 342 10.69 2.93 12.50
N PRO A 343 9.76 2.48 13.37
CA PRO A 343 8.65 3.33 13.83
C PRO A 343 9.12 4.62 14.50
N TRP A 344 8.39 5.70 14.25
CA TRP A 344 8.67 7.02 14.81
C TRP A 344 8.06 7.17 16.20
N ALA A 345 8.87 7.50 17.20
CA ALA A 345 8.36 7.90 18.51
C ALA A 345 7.64 9.26 18.42
N ALA A 346 6.75 9.54 19.37
CA ALA A 346 5.86 10.72 19.33
C ALA A 346 6.59 12.08 19.20
N ARG A 347 7.77 12.24 19.78
CA ARG A 347 8.52 13.51 19.73
C ARG A 347 9.14 13.76 18.34
N PRO A 348 9.96 12.87 17.79
CA PRO A 348 10.47 13.04 16.42
C PRO A 348 9.34 13.04 15.36
N GLN A 349 8.26 12.27 15.54
CA GLN A 349 7.11 12.32 14.64
C GLN A 349 6.49 13.73 14.56
N ARG A 350 6.30 14.41 15.72
CA ARG A 350 5.80 15.78 15.72
C ARG A 350 6.76 16.77 15.05
N LEU A 351 8.07 16.55 15.18
CA LEU A 351 9.06 17.37 14.49
C LEU A 351 8.96 17.16 12.98
N LEU A 352 8.96 15.91 12.52
CA LEU A 352 8.80 15.56 11.13
C LEU A 352 7.55 16.19 10.50
N THR A 353 6.39 16.05 11.16
CA THR A 353 5.12 16.62 10.66
C THR A 353 5.19 18.15 10.52
N ARG A 354 5.82 18.83 11.47
CA ARG A 354 5.98 20.29 11.42
C ARG A 354 6.93 20.70 10.28
N SER A 355 8.09 20.05 10.17
CA SER A 355 9.04 20.26 9.08
C SER A 355 8.39 20.03 7.71
N TRP A 356 7.62 18.96 7.59
CA TRP A 356 6.91 18.64 6.35
C TRP A 356 5.86 19.70 5.98
N THR A 357 5.09 20.17 6.97
CA THR A 357 4.13 21.25 6.75
C THR A 357 4.83 22.50 6.24
N LYS A 358 5.96 22.87 6.85
CA LYS A 358 6.77 24.04 6.44
C LYS A 358 7.27 23.90 5.00
N VAL A 359 7.82 22.74 4.65
CA VAL A 359 8.28 22.43 3.26
C VAL A 359 7.12 22.60 2.27
N LYS A 360 5.95 22.04 2.55
CA LYS A 360 4.80 22.11 1.63
C LYS A 360 4.24 23.51 1.46
N THR A 361 4.12 24.25 2.56
CA THR A 361 3.49 25.58 2.56
C THR A 361 4.46 26.71 2.28
N GLY A 362 5.76 26.50 2.46
CA GLY A 362 6.78 27.55 2.37
C GLY A 362 6.74 28.55 3.55
N GLN A 363 6.10 28.18 4.69
CA GLN A 363 5.88 29.08 5.86
C GLN A 363 6.35 28.42 7.15
#